data_6b8afe760e6b722d8e9febec5cb85afb
#
_entry.id   6b8afe760e6b722d8e9febec5cb85afb
#
_cell.length_a   1.000
_cell.length_b   1.000
_cell.length_c   1.000
_cell.angle_alpha   90.00
_cell.angle_beta   90.00
_cell.angle_gamma   90.00
#
_symmetry.space_group_name_H-M   'P 1'
#
loop_
_entity.id
_entity.type
_entity.pdbx_description
1 polymer ?
#
loop_
_entity_poly.entity_id
_entity_poly.type
_entity_poly.pdbx_seq_one_letter_code
_entity_poly.pdbx_strand_id
1 'polypeptide(L)'
;MRKFLFILFVPLVVTAQKDHAQLLQQYMTGQNKYFQFNGTILVAEKGKPIYQQALGYADYNSKRMLNDSSVFELASVSKQFTAMGIMILKDRKLLSYENNIKKYFPQLPYDSITVRNLLTHTSGIPSYEDQFEKNWDRKKIAYNKDIIEMLVQRHDTLFFKPGTKWQYSNTGYALLASIIEKVSGMSYNDFMAINIFRPLGMNHTFIYNSRRTTNKFPDNYALGFVYSDSVKKYILPDELPAYSMVYYLDGIVGDGTVNSTIGDLFKWDRALYSNKLVSKATLAEMLSPLVRTSPTDSTSFYGFGVGVQSKSDKGKIISHAGGWPGYRTMIVRWPEIERTVIILSNAESNLPFFRAAVESILDDEDIVMPYEHKEVKIDTAILVNYVGKFFGGVTMEFIKKDGRLYRHRNGIPDIELKPESPTKFFYGDGTDRQIEFEIDGSGKVTKVWFLNMGQKGELKKIE
;
A
#
# COMPACT_ATOMS: atom_id res chain seq x y z
N MET A 1 4.03 64.13 -40.52
CA MET A 1 4.50 62.73 -40.38
C MET A 1 3.69 62.03 -39.28
N ARG A 2 2.70 61.22 -39.63
CA ARG A 2 1.89 60.42 -38.65
C ARG A 2 2.61 59.13 -38.44
N LYS A 3 3.02 58.86 -37.18
CA LYS A 3 3.59 57.58 -36.76
C LYS A 3 2.44 56.59 -36.52
N PHE A 4 2.34 55.54 -37.33
CA PHE A 4 1.47 54.40 -37.05
C PHE A 4 2.14 53.49 -36.02
N LEU A 5 1.45 53.29 -34.88
CA LEU A 5 1.86 52.32 -33.86
C LEU A 5 1.18 50.95 -34.20
N PHE A 6 2.00 50.01 -34.64
CA PHE A 6 1.55 48.62 -34.83
C PHE A 6 1.49 47.93 -33.47
N ILE A 7 0.31 47.67 -32.94
CA ILE A 7 0.11 46.81 -31.76
C ILE A 7 0.08 45.38 -32.25
N LEU A 8 1.16 44.64 -31.93
CA LEU A 8 1.21 43.18 -32.14
C LEU A 8 0.27 42.52 -31.10
N PHE A 9 -0.85 41.99 -31.53
CA PHE A 9 -1.67 41.09 -30.75
C PHE A 9 -1.00 39.71 -30.75
N VAL A 10 -0.31 39.35 -29.64
CA VAL A 10 0.12 37.97 -29.38
C VAL A 10 -1.08 37.26 -28.76
N PRO A 11 -1.67 36.25 -29.39
CA PRO A 11 -2.73 35.49 -28.76
C PRO A 11 -2.17 34.74 -27.56
N LEU A 12 -2.59 35.09 -26.35
CA LEU A 12 -2.40 34.26 -25.17
C LEU A 12 -3.21 32.97 -25.39
N VAL A 13 -2.52 31.90 -25.74
CA VAL A 13 -3.10 30.55 -25.66
C VAL A 13 -3.23 30.23 -24.18
N VAL A 14 -4.39 30.51 -23.60
CA VAL A 14 -4.77 30.01 -22.28
C VAL A 14 -5.07 28.53 -22.47
N THR A 15 -4.09 27.67 -22.25
CA THR A 15 -4.35 26.24 -22.07
C THR A 15 -5.24 26.12 -20.83
N ALA A 16 -6.47 25.67 -21.01
CA ALA A 16 -7.32 25.34 -19.87
C ALA A 16 -6.59 24.33 -19.00
N GLN A 17 -6.28 24.69 -17.75
CA GLN A 17 -5.68 23.77 -16.79
C GLN A 17 -6.66 22.63 -16.59
N LYS A 18 -6.20 21.37 -16.73
CA LYS A 18 -7.04 20.18 -16.51
C LYS A 18 -7.59 20.23 -15.07
N ASP A 19 -8.86 19.96 -14.89
CA ASP A 19 -9.45 19.82 -13.56
C ASP A 19 -9.12 18.43 -12.99
N HIS A 20 -8.01 18.35 -12.26
CA HIS A 20 -7.57 17.09 -11.63
C HIS A 20 -8.63 16.49 -10.71
N ALA A 21 -9.41 17.31 -9.99
CA ALA A 21 -10.46 16.81 -9.11
C ALA A 21 -11.56 16.10 -9.91
N GLN A 22 -11.96 16.68 -11.05
CA GLN A 22 -12.95 16.06 -11.94
C GLN A 22 -12.44 14.77 -12.58
N LEU A 23 -11.18 14.75 -13.04
CA LEU A 23 -10.57 13.55 -13.62
C LEU A 23 -10.42 12.42 -12.59
N LEU A 24 -9.97 12.74 -11.36
CA LEU A 24 -9.91 11.80 -10.25
C LEU A 24 -11.29 11.25 -9.90
N GLN A 25 -12.33 12.12 -9.87
CA GLN A 25 -13.70 11.71 -9.64
C GLN A 25 -14.19 10.71 -10.70
N GLN A 26 -13.96 10.99 -11.98
CA GLN A 26 -14.34 10.11 -13.08
C GLN A 26 -13.62 8.78 -13.00
N TYR A 27 -12.29 8.81 -12.78
CA TYR A 27 -11.47 7.62 -12.68
C TYR A 27 -11.89 6.72 -11.51
N MET A 28 -11.98 7.25 -10.29
CA MET A 28 -12.30 6.47 -9.11
C MET A 28 -13.74 5.95 -9.10
N THR A 29 -14.69 6.75 -9.59
CA THR A 29 -16.09 6.30 -9.75
C THR A 29 -16.18 5.15 -10.77
N GLY A 30 -15.45 5.24 -11.88
CA GLY A 30 -15.39 4.17 -12.87
C GLY A 30 -14.75 2.90 -12.29
N GLN A 31 -13.66 3.02 -11.53
CA GLN A 31 -13.00 1.88 -10.87
C GLN A 31 -13.93 1.19 -9.85
N ASN A 32 -14.71 1.95 -9.08
CA ASN A 32 -15.70 1.37 -8.18
C ASN A 32 -16.84 0.68 -8.96
N LYS A 33 -17.36 1.35 -9.99
CA LYS A 33 -18.53 0.87 -10.75
C LYS A 33 -18.24 -0.39 -11.55
N TYR A 34 -17.08 -0.46 -12.22
CA TYR A 34 -16.79 -1.50 -13.19
C TYR A 34 -15.80 -2.55 -12.69
N PHE A 35 -14.89 -2.18 -11.77
CA PHE A 35 -13.76 -3.03 -11.34
C PHE A 35 -13.67 -3.21 -9.83
N GLN A 36 -14.77 -2.93 -9.12
CA GLN A 36 -15.00 -3.23 -7.72
C GLN A 36 -14.00 -2.59 -6.73
N PHE A 37 -13.40 -1.43 -7.07
CA PHE A 37 -12.67 -0.69 -6.05
C PHE A 37 -13.59 -0.40 -4.86
N ASN A 38 -13.14 -0.73 -3.65
CA ASN A 38 -13.91 -0.53 -2.42
C ASN A 38 -12.99 0.08 -1.36
N GLY A 39 -13.21 1.35 -1.02
CA GLY A 39 -12.31 2.07 -0.12
C GLY A 39 -12.51 3.56 -0.10
N THR A 40 -11.58 4.26 0.55
CA THR A 40 -11.50 5.72 0.58
C THR A 40 -10.20 6.21 -0.03
N ILE A 41 -10.25 7.35 -0.68
CA ILE A 41 -9.08 8.03 -1.26
C ILE A 41 -9.07 9.50 -0.88
N LEU A 42 -7.87 10.05 -0.60
CA LEU A 42 -7.61 11.48 -0.47
C LEU A 42 -6.38 11.84 -1.29
N VAL A 43 -6.51 12.87 -2.10
CA VAL A 43 -5.41 13.49 -2.84
C VAL A 43 -5.28 14.94 -2.40
N ALA A 44 -4.06 15.35 -2.04
CA ALA A 44 -3.76 16.72 -1.65
C ALA A 44 -2.59 17.26 -2.48
N GLU A 45 -2.68 18.53 -2.86
CA GLU A 45 -1.62 19.31 -3.48
C GLU A 45 -1.39 20.60 -2.71
N LYS A 46 -0.13 21.02 -2.62
CA LYS A 46 0.27 22.24 -1.88
C LYS A 46 -0.31 22.24 -0.45
N GLY A 47 -0.34 21.07 0.17
CA GLY A 47 -0.84 20.88 1.53
C GLY A 47 -2.35 21.01 1.72
N LYS A 48 -3.13 20.98 0.64
CA LYS A 48 -4.60 21.09 0.69
C LYS A 48 -5.26 19.92 -0.05
N PRO A 49 -6.30 19.28 0.51
CA PRO A 49 -7.06 18.29 -0.23
C PRO A 49 -7.70 18.92 -1.47
N ILE A 50 -7.48 18.29 -2.63
CA ILE A 50 -8.13 18.62 -3.91
C ILE A 50 -9.20 17.60 -4.28
N TYR A 51 -9.10 16.38 -3.72
CA TYR A 51 -10.06 15.32 -3.95
C TYR A 51 -10.13 14.41 -2.72
N GLN A 52 -11.35 14.05 -2.32
CA GLN A 52 -11.61 13.05 -1.28
C GLN A 52 -12.90 12.32 -1.60
N GLN A 53 -12.91 10.99 -1.51
CA GLN A 53 -14.12 10.21 -1.74
C GLN A 53 -14.10 8.87 -1.00
N ALA A 54 -15.28 8.42 -0.57
CA ALA A 54 -15.56 7.09 -0.07
C ALA A 54 -16.44 6.34 -1.10
N LEU A 55 -16.05 5.12 -1.46
CA LEU A 55 -16.65 4.32 -2.52
C LEU A 55 -16.88 2.88 -2.08
N GLY A 56 -18.09 2.38 -2.26
CA GLY A 56 -18.46 1.00 -1.95
C GLY A 56 -18.90 0.78 -0.51
N TYR A 57 -18.72 -0.44 0.00
CA TYR A 57 -19.31 -0.91 1.25
C TYR A 57 -18.29 -0.97 2.39
N ALA A 58 -18.67 -0.43 3.54
CA ALA A 58 -17.97 -0.67 4.81
C ALA A 58 -18.28 -2.07 5.37
N ASP A 59 -19.40 -2.63 4.98
CA ASP A 59 -19.81 -4.00 5.29
C ASP A 59 -20.63 -4.56 4.12
N TYR A 60 -20.10 -5.57 3.46
CA TYR A 60 -20.78 -6.23 2.34
C TYR A 60 -22.01 -7.02 2.76
N ASN A 61 -22.06 -7.52 4.00
CA ASN A 61 -23.17 -8.33 4.49
C ASN A 61 -24.42 -7.47 4.75
N SER A 62 -24.25 -6.35 5.47
CA SER A 62 -25.34 -5.42 5.77
C SER A 62 -25.57 -4.35 4.69
N LYS A 63 -24.71 -4.28 3.67
CA LYS A 63 -24.70 -3.22 2.64
C LYS A 63 -24.50 -1.83 3.19
N ARG A 64 -23.88 -1.71 4.37
CA ARG A 64 -23.52 -0.41 4.94
C ARG A 64 -22.41 0.23 4.09
N MET A 65 -22.70 1.45 3.60
CA MET A 65 -21.78 2.19 2.74
C MET A 65 -20.58 2.74 3.51
N LEU A 66 -19.45 2.88 2.83
CA LEU A 66 -18.32 3.68 3.29
C LEU A 66 -18.68 5.18 3.30
N ASN A 67 -18.05 5.92 4.20
CA ASN A 67 -18.12 7.37 4.31
C ASN A 67 -16.77 7.95 4.75
N ASP A 68 -16.65 9.28 4.81
CA ASP A 68 -15.42 9.99 5.15
C ASP A 68 -14.89 9.70 6.56
N SER A 69 -15.77 9.21 7.45
CA SER A 69 -15.44 8.81 8.82
C SER A 69 -15.21 7.31 8.97
N SER A 70 -15.21 6.55 7.88
CA SER A 70 -14.94 5.11 7.93
C SER A 70 -13.54 4.82 8.42
N VAL A 71 -13.44 3.93 9.41
CA VAL A 71 -12.19 3.55 10.09
C VAL A 71 -11.68 2.25 9.48
N PHE A 72 -10.42 2.25 9.07
CA PHE A 72 -9.75 1.09 8.47
C PHE A 72 -8.58 0.63 9.32
N GLU A 73 -8.34 -0.67 9.36
CA GLU A 73 -7.09 -1.22 9.85
C GLU A 73 -5.96 -0.88 8.85
N LEU A 74 -4.92 -0.22 9.36
CA LEU A 74 -3.83 0.32 8.52
C LEU A 74 -2.76 -0.71 8.16
N ALA A 75 -2.77 -1.87 8.81
CA ALA A 75 -1.71 -2.85 8.68
C ALA A 75 -0.33 -2.18 8.83
N SER A 76 0.62 -2.47 7.97
CA SER A 76 2.01 -1.98 8.10
C SER A 76 2.21 -0.46 7.99
N VAL A 77 1.22 0.32 7.54
CA VAL A 77 1.27 1.79 7.66
C VAL A 77 1.38 2.22 9.14
N SER A 78 0.98 1.36 10.08
CA SER A 78 1.14 1.52 11.53
C SER A 78 2.59 1.73 11.98
N LYS A 79 3.56 1.20 11.24
CA LYS A 79 4.98 1.27 11.60
C LYS A 79 5.52 2.69 11.72
N GLN A 80 4.97 3.64 10.96
CA GLN A 80 5.32 5.06 11.05
C GLN A 80 5.04 5.61 12.46
N PHE A 81 3.93 5.21 13.06
CA PHE A 81 3.53 5.64 14.39
C PHE A 81 4.41 4.99 15.47
N THR A 82 4.70 3.69 15.33
CA THR A 82 5.62 2.98 16.23
C THR A 82 7.02 3.61 16.23
N ALA A 83 7.55 3.91 15.05
CA ALA A 83 8.81 4.61 14.90
C ALA A 83 8.77 6.00 15.55
N MET A 84 7.68 6.77 15.35
CA MET A 84 7.49 8.06 16.00
C MET A 84 7.46 7.92 17.54
N GLY A 85 6.84 6.88 18.09
CA GLY A 85 6.86 6.60 19.51
C GLY A 85 8.28 6.44 20.08
N ILE A 86 9.14 5.68 19.40
CA ILE A 86 10.56 5.55 19.74
C ILE A 86 11.29 6.90 19.62
N MET A 87 11.01 7.68 18.58
CA MET A 87 11.62 8.98 18.36
C MET A 87 11.25 9.99 19.44
N ILE A 88 9.99 9.98 19.91
CA ILE A 88 9.55 10.81 21.05
C ILE A 88 10.33 10.44 22.32
N LEU A 89 10.50 9.15 22.61
CA LEU A 89 11.27 8.70 23.76
C LEU A 89 12.76 9.08 23.64
N LYS A 90 13.33 9.03 22.46
CA LYS A 90 14.72 9.47 22.18
C LYS A 90 14.86 10.99 22.38
N ASP A 91 13.95 11.82 21.88
CA ASP A 91 14.01 13.28 22.06
C ASP A 91 13.85 13.68 23.54
N ARG A 92 13.09 12.88 24.30
CA ARG A 92 13.00 12.99 25.78
C ARG A 92 14.20 12.43 26.53
N LYS A 93 15.23 11.93 25.83
CA LYS A 93 16.46 11.34 26.40
C LYS A 93 16.21 10.09 27.25
N LEU A 94 15.09 9.38 27.05
CA LEU A 94 14.75 8.16 27.78
C LEU A 94 15.37 6.91 27.14
N LEU A 95 15.71 6.97 25.86
CA LEU A 95 16.44 5.94 25.15
C LEU A 95 17.40 6.55 24.10
N SER A 96 18.29 5.70 23.55
CA SER A 96 19.10 5.98 22.37
C SER A 96 18.83 4.91 21.32
N TYR A 97 18.87 5.26 20.05
CA TYR A 97 18.79 4.28 18.95
C TYR A 97 19.92 3.25 18.98
N GLU A 98 21.06 3.59 19.58
CA GLU A 98 22.22 2.70 19.73
C GLU A 98 22.12 1.80 20.98
N ASN A 99 21.07 1.95 21.81
CA ASN A 99 20.86 1.00 22.91
C ASN A 99 20.64 -0.40 22.36
N ASN A 100 21.40 -1.36 22.90
CA ASN A 100 21.18 -2.77 22.64
C ASN A 100 19.81 -3.21 23.21
N ILE A 101 19.08 -4.07 22.49
CA ILE A 101 17.77 -4.55 22.93
C ILE A 101 17.81 -5.32 24.25
N LYS A 102 18.94 -5.92 24.61
CA LYS A 102 19.14 -6.59 25.90
C LYS A 102 19.05 -5.63 27.11
N LYS A 103 19.23 -4.32 26.90
CA LYS A 103 18.94 -3.33 27.94
C LYS A 103 17.47 -3.40 28.40
N TYR A 104 16.59 -3.75 27.48
CA TYR A 104 15.14 -3.84 27.71
C TYR A 104 14.68 -5.28 27.97
N PHE A 105 15.31 -6.23 27.31
CA PHE A 105 15.01 -7.67 27.35
C PHE A 105 16.31 -8.47 27.57
N PRO A 106 16.87 -8.48 28.78
CA PRO A 106 18.16 -9.14 29.05
C PRO A 106 18.17 -10.64 28.77
N GLN A 107 16.99 -11.26 28.76
CA GLN A 107 16.80 -12.69 28.50
C GLN A 107 16.90 -13.05 26.98
N LEU A 108 16.82 -12.08 26.06
CA LEU A 108 16.93 -12.36 24.62
C LEU A 108 18.37 -12.84 24.27
N PRO A 109 18.52 -13.82 23.38
CA PRO A 109 19.85 -14.39 23.05
C PRO A 109 20.66 -13.54 22.05
N TYR A 110 20.28 -12.27 21.79
CA TYR A 110 20.84 -11.45 20.73
C TYR A 110 21.67 -10.28 21.28
N ASP A 111 23.00 -10.43 21.30
CA ASP A 111 23.93 -9.47 21.93
C ASP A 111 24.26 -8.24 21.06
N SER A 112 23.88 -8.23 19.78
CA SER A 112 24.33 -7.22 18.82
C SER A 112 23.21 -6.41 18.17
N ILE A 113 21.96 -6.66 18.52
CA ILE A 113 20.82 -5.92 17.94
C ILE A 113 20.62 -4.61 18.72
N THR A 114 20.54 -3.50 17.99
CA THR A 114 20.19 -2.18 18.53
C THR A 114 18.76 -1.78 18.19
N VAL A 115 18.22 -0.76 18.87
CA VAL A 115 16.93 -0.15 18.54
C VAL A 115 16.94 0.36 17.08
N ARG A 116 18.07 0.92 16.59
CA ARG A 116 18.23 1.34 15.21
C ARG A 116 18.05 0.18 14.23
N ASN A 117 18.60 -0.99 14.54
CA ASN A 117 18.45 -2.16 13.69
C ASN A 117 16.99 -2.61 13.55
N LEU A 118 16.19 -2.48 14.62
CA LEU A 118 14.75 -2.78 14.57
C LEU A 118 14.01 -1.75 13.72
N LEU A 119 14.28 -0.44 13.91
CA LEU A 119 13.66 0.67 13.16
C LEU A 119 13.90 0.58 11.67
N THR A 120 15.09 0.11 11.26
CA THR A 120 15.54 0.09 9.87
C THR A 120 15.45 -1.28 9.19
N HIS A 121 14.87 -2.29 9.84
CA HIS A 121 14.79 -3.66 9.33
C HIS A 121 16.16 -4.30 9.01
N THR A 122 17.15 -4.01 9.84
CA THR A 122 18.52 -4.54 9.70
C THR A 122 18.95 -5.44 10.87
N SER A 123 18.00 -5.93 11.65
CA SER A 123 18.28 -6.77 12.83
C SER A 123 18.65 -8.21 12.50
N GLY A 124 18.15 -8.76 11.40
CA GLY A 124 18.26 -10.19 11.09
C GLY A 124 17.47 -11.10 12.02
N ILE A 125 16.59 -10.56 12.87
CA ILE A 125 15.81 -11.31 13.86
C ILE A 125 14.79 -12.23 13.16
N PRO A 126 14.59 -13.48 13.65
CA PRO A 126 13.60 -14.41 13.10
C PRO A 126 12.16 -13.85 13.09
N SER A 127 11.37 -14.31 12.10
CA SER A 127 9.96 -13.97 11.96
C SER A 127 9.12 -14.68 13.03
N TYR A 128 8.38 -13.92 13.83
CA TYR A 128 7.40 -14.50 14.74
C TYR A 128 6.23 -15.14 14.01
N GLU A 129 5.85 -14.59 12.85
CA GLU A 129 4.73 -15.07 12.05
C GLU A 129 4.98 -16.50 11.58
N ASP A 130 6.18 -16.77 11.00
CA ASP A 130 6.56 -18.10 10.56
C ASP A 130 6.60 -19.12 11.72
N GLN A 131 7.01 -18.67 12.91
CA GLN A 131 7.07 -19.53 14.08
C GLN A 131 5.68 -19.81 14.65
N PHE A 132 4.82 -18.82 14.72
CA PHE A 132 3.45 -18.98 15.22
C PHE A 132 2.58 -19.77 14.24
N GLU A 133 2.77 -19.59 12.94
CA GLU A 133 2.09 -20.40 11.95
C GLU A 133 2.34 -21.92 12.17
N LYS A 134 3.57 -22.28 12.53
CA LYS A 134 4.00 -23.68 12.71
C LYS A 134 3.70 -24.24 14.09
N ASN A 135 3.80 -23.43 15.14
CA ASN A 135 3.91 -23.92 16.51
C ASN A 135 2.89 -23.35 17.49
N TRP A 136 2.12 -22.31 17.10
CA TRP A 136 1.17 -21.65 18.00
C TRP A 136 -0.17 -22.39 18.08
N ASP A 137 -0.76 -22.43 19.29
CA ASP A 137 -2.14 -22.89 19.45
C ASP A 137 -3.09 -21.84 18.86
N ARG A 138 -3.58 -22.10 17.65
CA ARG A 138 -4.43 -21.18 16.88
C ARG A 138 -5.76 -20.81 17.56
N LYS A 139 -6.09 -21.46 18.69
CA LYS A 139 -7.25 -21.11 19.53
C LYS A 139 -6.93 -20.02 20.55
N LYS A 140 -5.67 -19.66 20.71
CA LYS A 140 -5.20 -18.64 21.65
C LYS A 140 -4.71 -17.41 20.91
N ILE A 141 -5.10 -16.22 21.40
CA ILE A 141 -4.62 -14.96 20.88
C ILE A 141 -3.21 -14.72 21.44
N ALA A 142 -2.28 -14.44 20.54
CA ALA A 142 -0.90 -14.12 20.85
C ALA A 142 -0.74 -12.61 21.11
N TYR A 143 0.16 -12.27 21.99
CA TYR A 143 0.53 -10.90 22.36
C TYR A 143 2.05 -10.70 22.19
N ASN A 144 2.54 -9.48 22.27
CA ASN A 144 3.97 -9.18 22.16
C ASN A 144 4.85 -9.93 23.18
N LYS A 145 4.33 -10.20 24.38
CA LYS A 145 5.03 -11.02 25.37
C LYS A 145 5.31 -12.44 24.87
N ASP A 146 4.37 -13.02 24.13
CA ASP A 146 4.50 -14.38 23.59
C ASP A 146 5.57 -14.44 22.49
N ILE A 147 5.74 -13.35 21.73
CA ILE A 147 6.86 -13.20 20.77
C ILE A 147 8.20 -13.21 21.53
N ILE A 148 8.31 -12.44 22.62
CA ILE A 148 9.53 -12.37 23.43
C ILE A 148 9.83 -13.74 24.04
N GLU A 149 8.83 -14.40 24.62
CA GLU A 149 8.97 -15.74 25.20
C GLU A 149 9.41 -16.76 24.15
N MET A 150 8.81 -16.75 22.96
CA MET A 150 9.17 -17.61 21.84
C MET A 150 10.64 -17.41 21.43
N LEU A 151 11.09 -16.15 21.27
CA LEU A 151 12.47 -15.83 20.93
C LEU A 151 13.48 -16.31 21.99
N VAL A 152 13.10 -16.19 23.28
CA VAL A 152 13.90 -16.69 24.41
C VAL A 152 13.97 -18.21 24.44
N GLN A 153 12.87 -18.91 24.22
CA GLN A 153 12.81 -20.39 24.28
C GLN A 153 13.53 -21.06 23.13
N ARG A 154 13.40 -20.50 21.91
CA ARG A 154 13.90 -21.13 20.69
C ARG A 154 15.39 -20.90 20.47
N HIS A 155 15.93 -19.75 20.90
CA HIS A 155 17.30 -19.36 20.64
C HIS A 155 17.71 -19.47 19.14
N ASP A 156 16.76 -19.23 18.22
CA ASP A 156 17.02 -19.30 16.79
C ASP A 156 18.12 -18.29 16.40
N THR A 157 18.99 -18.70 15.49
CA THR A 157 20.07 -17.82 14.98
C THR A 157 19.51 -16.68 14.14
N LEU A 158 20.21 -15.55 14.16
CA LEU A 158 19.88 -14.43 13.27
C LEU A 158 20.06 -14.84 11.80
N PHE A 159 19.18 -14.36 10.92
CA PHE A 159 19.29 -14.60 9.47
C PHE A 159 20.57 -14.00 8.87
N PHE A 160 21.09 -12.93 9.50
CA PHE A 160 22.34 -12.25 9.13
C PHE A 160 22.82 -11.38 10.31
N LYS A 161 24.08 -10.97 10.27
CA LYS A 161 24.67 -10.08 11.27
C LYS A 161 23.94 -8.70 11.22
N PRO A 162 23.49 -8.17 12.38
CA PRO A 162 22.82 -6.88 12.44
C PRO A 162 23.58 -5.75 11.74
N GLY A 163 22.87 -4.94 10.99
CA GLY A 163 23.44 -3.82 10.21
C GLY A 163 24.03 -4.21 8.84
N THR A 164 24.14 -5.50 8.47
CA THR A 164 24.81 -5.92 7.22
C THR A 164 23.86 -6.09 6.03
N LYS A 165 22.58 -6.36 6.29
CA LYS A 165 21.55 -6.56 5.26
C LYS A 165 20.25 -5.91 5.69
N TRP A 166 19.39 -5.64 4.71
CA TRP A 166 18.02 -5.23 4.92
C TRP A 166 17.09 -6.42 4.68
N GLN A 167 16.19 -6.66 5.63
CA GLN A 167 15.09 -7.61 5.49
C GLN A 167 13.92 -7.16 6.37
N TYR A 168 12.79 -6.90 5.75
CA TYR A 168 11.58 -6.48 6.44
C TYR A 168 11.22 -7.41 7.59
N SER A 169 10.92 -6.86 8.77
CA SER A 169 10.68 -7.64 9.99
C SER A 169 9.54 -7.06 10.81
N ASN A 170 8.42 -7.77 10.91
CA ASN A 170 7.33 -7.47 11.82
C ASN A 170 7.75 -7.71 13.27
N THR A 171 8.55 -8.76 13.54
CA THR A 171 9.15 -9.03 14.86
C THR A 171 9.88 -7.80 15.41
N GLY A 172 10.65 -7.10 14.57
CA GLY A 172 11.35 -5.89 14.98
C GLY A 172 10.42 -4.80 15.49
N TYR A 173 9.29 -4.58 14.82
CA TYR A 173 8.33 -3.55 15.20
C TYR A 173 7.45 -3.96 16.40
N ALA A 174 7.15 -5.23 16.56
CA ALA A 174 6.53 -5.74 17.80
C ALA A 174 7.44 -5.53 19.02
N LEU A 175 8.75 -5.76 18.87
CA LEU A 175 9.74 -5.46 19.93
C LEU A 175 9.85 -3.96 20.20
N LEU A 176 9.79 -3.08 19.18
CA LEU A 176 9.76 -1.62 19.37
C LEU A 176 8.56 -1.17 20.19
N ALA A 177 7.37 -1.74 19.95
CA ALA A 177 6.20 -1.47 20.79
C ALA A 177 6.43 -1.88 22.25
N SER A 178 6.99 -3.06 22.49
CA SER A 178 7.32 -3.52 23.84
C SER A 178 8.43 -2.67 24.51
N ILE A 179 9.37 -2.10 23.73
CA ILE A 179 10.35 -1.13 24.24
C ILE A 179 9.64 0.17 24.63
N ILE A 180 8.66 0.65 23.85
CA ILE A 180 7.85 1.83 24.22
C ILE A 180 7.16 1.61 25.54
N GLU A 181 6.51 0.46 25.76
CA GLU A 181 5.85 0.13 27.03
C GLU A 181 6.84 0.12 28.18
N LYS A 182 7.97 -0.55 28.01
CA LYS A 182 8.98 -0.71 29.05
C LYS A 182 9.64 0.60 29.47
N VAL A 183 9.89 1.49 28.52
CA VAL A 183 10.55 2.78 28.75
C VAL A 183 9.58 3.84 29.27
N SER A 184 8.34 3.84 28.80
CA SER A 184 7.33 4.82 29.21
C SER A 184 6.57 4.44 30.49
N GLY A 185 6.51 3.14 30.82
CA GLY A 185 5.66 2.62 31.89
C GLY A 185 4.16 2.62 31.52
N MET A 186 3.79 2.88 30.26
CA MET A 186 2.42 2.94 29.76
C MET A 186 2.15 1.75 28.85
N SER A 187 0.87 1.35 28.68
CA SER A 187 0.50 0.47 27.58
C SER A 187 0.83 1.12 26.24
N TYR A 188 1.13 0.31 25.22
CA TYR A 188 1.36 0.83 23.87
C TYR A 188 0.18 1.66 23.37
N ASN A 189 -1.05 1.19 23.62
CA ASN A 189 -2.30 1.86 23.24
C ASN A 189 -2.39 3.27 23.86
N ASP A 190 -2.17 3.37 25.18
CA ASP A 190 -2.23 4.65 25.90
C ASP A 190 -1.11 5.58 25.48
N PHE A 191 0.11 5.05 25.30
CA PHE A 191 1.25 5.85 24.84
C PHE A 191 0.97 6.49 23.50
N MET A 192 0.48 5.72 22.51
CA MET A 192 0.16 6.21 21.18
C MET A 192 -0.96 7.25 21.21
N ALA A 193 -2.02 6.97 21.97
CA ALA A 193 -3.15 7.89 22.12
C ALA A 193 -2.71 9.24 22.71
N ILE A 194 -1.94 9.23 23.79
CA ILE A 194 -1.56 10.43 24.55
C ILE A 194 -0.45 11.23 23.84
N ASN A 195 0.52 10.54 23.25
CA ASN A 195 1.72 11.20 22.74
C ASN A 195 1.67 11.51 21.22
N ILE A 196 0.76 10.88 20.47
CA ILE A 196 0.68 11.06 19.02
C ILE A 196 -0.74 11.46 18.58
N PHE A 197 -1.74 10.61 18.85
CA PHE A 197 -3.05 10.80 18.23
C PHE A 197 -3.80 12.05 18.74
N ARG A 198 -3.91 12.20 20.06
CA ARG A 198 -4.56 13.37 20.70
C ARG A 198 -3.87 14.69 20.38
N PRO A 199 -2.52 14.81 20.50
CA PRO A 199 -1.83 16.05 20.14
C PRO A 199 -2.03 16.49 18.69
N LEU A 200 -2.28 15.54 17.79
CA LEU A 200 -2.54 15.83 16.37
C LEU A 200 -4.04 15.99 16.06
N GLY A 201 -4.94 15.81 17.02
CA GLY A 201 -6.38 15.82 16.82
C GLY A 201 -6.87 14.66 15.94
N MET A 202 -6.18 13.52 15.97
CA MET A 202 -6.55 12.29 15.26
C MET A 202 -7.58 11.52 16.11
N ASN A 203 -8.78 12.05 16.19
CA ASN A 203 -9.82 11.60 17.13
C ASN A 203 -10.46 10.26 16.75
N HIS A 204 -10.27 9.81 15.53
CA HIS A 204 -10.76 8.53 15.01
C HIS A 204 -9.61 7.54 14.76
N THR A 205 -8.47 7.76 15.42
CA THR A 205 -7.28 6.90 15.31
C THR A 205 -6.98 6.25 16.65
N PHE A 206 -6.82 4.93 16.66
CA PHE A 206 -6.62 4.13 17.87
C PHE A 206 -5.93 2.80 17.53
N ILE A 207 -5.42 2.12 18.57
CA ILE A 207 -4.97 0.74 18.49
C ILE A 207 -6.14 -0.18 18.77
N TYR A 208 -6.40 -1.12 17.88
CA TYR A 208 -7.50 -2.07 18.03
C TYR A 208 -6.99 -3.51 17.92
N ASN A 209 -6.50 -4.02 19.04
CA ASN A 209 -5.94 -5.36 19.20
C ASN A 209 -6.82 -6.25 20.11
N SER A 210 -8.10 -5.98 20.15
CA SER A 210 -9.06 -6.70 21.00
C SER A 210 -10.35 -7.11 20.26
N ARG A 211 -10.34 -7.05 18.95
CA ARG A 211 -11.50 -7.36 18.11
C ARG A 211 -12.06 -8.75 18.39
N ARG A 212 -11.17 -9.74 18.53
CA ARG A 212 -11.53 -11.14 18.74
C ARG A 212 -11.84 -11.47 20.20
N THR A 213 -11.41 -10.63 21.15
CA THR A 213 -11.70 -10.82 22.57
C THR A 213 -12.99 -10.13 23.00
N THR A 214 -13.30 -8.97 22.44
CA THR A 214 -14.50 -8.17 22.84
C THR A 214 -15.69 -8.42 21.94
N ASN A 215 -15.47 -8.89 20.72
CA ASN A 215 -16.48 -9.05 19.66
C ASN A 215 -17.33 -7.78 19.44
N LYS A 216 -16.72 -6.61 19.62
CA LYS A 216 -17.34 -5.30 19.39
C LYS A 216 -16.54 -4.55 18.35
N PHE A 217 -17.22 -3.86 17.46
CA PHE A 217 -16.59 -2.98 16.48
C PHE A 217 -16.79 -1.52 16.87
N PRO A 218 -15.75 -0.68 16.66
CA PRO A 218 -15.91 0.77 16.78
C PRO A 218 -16.94 1.31 15.78
N ASP A 219 -17.47 2.49 16.08
CA ASP A 219 -18.37 3.18 15.16
C ASP A 219 -17.67 3.42 13.82
N ASN A 220 -18.44 3.34 12.73
CA ASN A 220 -17.96 3.50 11.35
C ASN A 220 -16.82 2.55 10.92
N TYR A 221 -16.62 1.43 11.62
CA TYR A 221 -15.57 0.48 11.28
C TYR A 221 -15.85 -0.17 9.92
N ALA A 222 -14.88 -0.08 9.01
CA ALA A 222 -14.91 -0.79 7.73
C ALA A 222 -14.39 -2.21 7.96
N LEU A 223 -15.25 -3.21 7.83
CA LEU A 223 -14.86 -4.62 7.93
C LEU A 223 -14.03 -5.03 6.71
N GLY A 224 -12.93 -5.72 6.94
CA GLY A 224 -12.09 -6.27 5.88
C GLY A 224 -12.72 -7.50 5.25
N PHE A 225 -12.74 -7.56 3.91
CA PHE A 225 -13.31 -8.65 3.14
C PHE A 225 -12.30 -9.20 2.14
N VAL A 226 -12.37 -10.51 1.90
CA VAL A 226 -11.63 -11.22 0.86
C VAL A 226 -12.61 -11.84 -0.13
N TYR A 227 -12.23 -11.88 -1.40
CA TYR A 227 -13.06 -12.55 -2.40
C TYR A 227 -12.84 -14.06 -2.32
N SER A 228 -13.93 -14.82 -2.20
CA SER A 228 -13.89 -16.28 -2.20
C SER A 228 -14.32 -16.81 -3.55
N ASP A 229 -13.40 -17.46 -4.25
CA ASP A 229 -13.67 -18.10 -5.54
C ASP A 229 -14.67 -19.25 -5.46
N SER A 230 -14.73 -19.94 -4.33
CA SER A 230 -15.63 -21.08 -4.13
C SER A 230 -17.09 -20.66 -4.04
N VAL A 231 -17.38 -19.51 -3.39
CA VAL A 231 -18.73 -18.98 -3.22
C VAL A 231 -19.02 -17.74 -4.07
N LYS A 232 -18.02 -17.29 -4.86
CA LYS A 232 -18.12 -16.14 -5.79
C LYS A 232 -18.64 -14.87 -5.15
N LYS A 233 -18.20 -14.57 -3.91
CA LYS A 233 -18.57 -13.37 -3.16
C LYS A 233 -17.48 -12.92 -2.20
N TYR A 234 -17.59 -11.69 -1.73
CA TYR A 234 -16.78 -11.16 -0.63
C TYR A 234 -17.28 -11.72 0.71
N ILE A 235 -16.37 -12.28 1.50
CA ILE A 235 -16.61 -12.85 2.83
C ILE A 235 -15.56 -12.34 3.82
N LEU A 236 -15.82 -12.50 5.11
CA LEU A 236 -14.83 -12.16 6.13
C LEU A 236 -13.65 -13.14 6.08
N PRO A 237 -12.41 -12.68 6.27
CA PRO A 237 -11.24 -13.57 6.34
C PRO A 237 -11.39 -14.68 7.38
N ASP A 238 -12.10 -14.41 8.47
CA ASP A 238 -12.40 -15.37 9.54
C ASP A 238 -13.15 -16.63 9.06
N GLU A 239 -13.86 -16.53 7.94
CA GLU A 239 -14.62 -17.64 7.35
C GLU A 239 -13.72 -18.60 6.54
N LEU A 240 -12.46 -18.26 6.32
CA LEU A 240 -11.52 -19.05 5.53
C LEU A 240 -10.36 -19.57 6.38
N PRO A 241 -10.14 -20.91 6.42
CA PRO A 241 -9.02 -21.50 7.16
C PRO A 241 -7.64 -20.94 6.76
N ALA A 242 -7.47 -20.53 5.49
CA ALA A 242 -6.24 -19.94 4.99
C ALA A 242 -5.87 -18.62 5.68
N TYR A 243 -6.83 -17.94 6.29
CA TYR A 243 -6.62 -16.69 7.01
C TYR A 243 -6.79 -16.83 8.53
N SER A 244 -6.62 -18.04 9.09
CA SER A 244 -6.73 -18.27 10.55
C SER A 244 -5.85 -17.36 11.41
N MET A 245 -4.77 -16.78 10.82
CA MET A 245 -3.89 -15.82 11.49
C MET A 245 -4.63 -14.56 11.93
N VAL A 246 -5.71 -14.15 11.28
CA VAL A 246 -6.46 -12.96 11.70
C VAL A 246 -7.04 -13.10 13.10
N TYR A 247 -7.22 -14.34 13.58
CA TYR A 247 -7.66 -14.61 14.93
C TYR A 247 -6.50 -14.62 15.92
N TYR A 248 -5.52 -15.49 15.73
CA TYR A 248 -4.49 -15.72 16.74
C TYR A 248 -3.42 -14.62 16.81
N LEU A 249 -3.28 -13.77 15.79
CA LEU A 249 -2.36 -12.62 15.82
C LEU A 249 -3.05 -11.29 16.22
N ASP A 250 -4.35 -11.31 16.56
CA ASP A 250 -5.14 -10.10 16.86
C ASP A 250 -4.59 -9.28 18.06
N GLY A 251 -3.88 -9.90 18.98
CA GLY A 251 -3.35 -9.22 20.19
C GLY A 251 -2.01 -8.51 19.99
N ILE A 252 -1.31 -8.74 18.87
CA ILE A 252 0.04 -8.19 18.63
C ILE A 252 -0.07 -6.73 18.21
N VAL A 253 0.81 -5.88 18.76
CA VAL A 253 0.86 -4.44 18.50
C VAL A 253 2.24 -3.98 18.03
N GLY A 254 2.27 -2.84 17.32
CA GLY A 254 3.49 -2.15 16.89
C GLY A 254 3.80 -2.32 15.41
N ASP A 255 3.49 -3.45 14.83
CA ASP A 255 3.75 -3.76 13.42
C ASP A 255 2.54 -3.53 12.50
N GLY A 256 1.27 -3.52 13.03
CA GLY A 256 0.11 -3.54 12.17
C GLY A 256 -1.25 -3.06 12.70
N THR A 257 -1.44 -2.76 13.95
CA THR A 257 -2.78 -2.64 14.56
C THR A 257 -3.31 -1.21 14.77
N VAL A 258 -2.72 -0.21 14.14
CA VAL A 258 -3.32 1.14 14.11
C VAL A 258 -4.53 1.12 13.18
N ASN A 259 -5.64 1.66 13.66
CA ASN A 259 -6.86 1.87 12.90
C ASN A 259 -7.10 3.37 12.76
N SER A 260 -7.49 3.85 11.58
CA SER A 260 -7.62 5.27 11.31
C SER A 260 -8.59 5.58 10.17
N THR A 261 -8.92 6.85 10.04
CA THR A 261 -9.64 7.42 8.90
C THR A 261 -8.70 8.12 7.94
N ILE A 262 -9.17 8.35 6.73
CA ILE A 262 -8.41 9.11 5.72
C ILE A 262 -8.11 10.54 6.16
N GLY A 263 -9.06 11.20 6.85
CA GLY A 263 -8.89 12.56 7.37
C GLY A 263 -7.85 12.63 8.49
N ASP A 264 -7.80 11.65 9.39
CA ASP A 264 -6.80 11.60 10.45
C ASP A 264 -5.40 11.29 9.89
N LEU A 265 -5.28 10.44 8.87
CA LEU A 265 -4.01 10.21 8.18
C LEU A 265 -3.53 11.47 7.45
N PHE A 266 -4.42 12.31 6.96
CA PHE A 266 -4.01 13.61 6.41
C PHE A 266 -3.49 14.56 7.49
N LYS A 267 -4.07 14.57 8.70
CA LYS A 267 -3.50 15.32 9.85
C LYS A 267 -2.11 14.77 10.23
N TRP A 268 -1.91 13.46 10.20
CA TRP A 268 -0.61 12.83 10.36
C TRP A 268 0.40 13.31 9.30
N ASP A 269 0.01 13.28 8.04
CA ASP A 269 0.84 13.78 6.95
C ASP A 269 1.27 15.24 7.19
N ARG A 270 0.35 16.13 7.54
CA ARG A 270 0.66 17.55 7.83
C ARG A 270 1.54 17.72 9.06
N ALA A 271 1.44 16.86 10.06
CA ALA A 271 2.29 16.90 11.23
C ALA A 271 3.77 16.65 10.89
N LEU A 272 4.06 15.86 9.86
CA LEU A 272 5.42 15.59 9.40
C LEU A 272 6.11 16.77 8.68
N TYR A 273 5.44 17.90 8.52
CA TYR A 273 6.03 19.18 8.10
C TYR A 273 6.31 20.12 9.27
N SER A 274 6.09 19.68 10.51
CA SER A 274 6.19 20.49 11.72
C SER A 274 7.11 19.85 12.75
N ASN A 275 7.38 20.57 13.84
CA ASN A 275 8.09 20.06 15.02
C ASN A 275 7.14 19.73 16.19
N LYS A 276 5.89 19.39 15.90
CA LYS A 276 4.83 19.22 16.91
C LYS A 276 5.07 18.04 17.84
N LEU A 277 5.63 16.95 17.31
CA LEU A 277 5.87 15.71 18.05
C LEU A 277 7.35 15.53 18.47
N VAL A 278 8.26 15.85 17.55
CA VAL A 278 9.71 15.69 17.72
C VAL A 278 10.44 16.87 17.09
N SER A 279 11.73 17.04 17.41
CA SER A 279 12.57 18.07 16.79
C SER A 279 12.66 17.89 15.25
N LYS A 280 12.91 18.99 14.55
CA LYS A 280 13.12 18.94 13.08
C LYS A 280 14.27 18.01 12.71
N ALA A 281 15.33 17.97 13.48
CA ALA A 281 16.49 17.09 13.25
C ALA A 281 16.09 15.62 13.35
N THR A 282 15.35 15.25 14.40
CA THR A 282 14.83 13.90 14.61
C THR A 282 13.86 13.50 13.50
N LEU A 283 12.98 14.41 13.07
CA LEU A 283 12.05 14.15 11.97
C LEU A 283 12.80 13.95 10.63
N ALA A 284 13.83 14.77 10.36
CA ALA A 284 14.65 14.62 9.16
C ALA A 284 15.35 13.26 9.11
N GLU A 285 15.78 12.71 10.27
CA GLU A 285 16.34 11.36 10.35
C GLU A 285 15.34 10.28 9.93
N MET A 286 14.07 10.37 10.38
CA MET A 286 13.00 9.45 9.98
C MET A 286 12.82 9.39 8.47
N LEU A 287 12.87 10.55 7.81
CA LEU A 287 12.57 10.72 6.38
C LEU A 287 13.83 10.65 5.50
N SER A 288 14.95 10.22 6.04
CA SER A 288 16.21 10.09 5.33
C SER A 288 16.37 8.69 4.69
N PRO A 289 17.11 8.57 3.59
CA PRO A 289 17.44 7.30 2.95
C PRO A 289 18.53 6.56 3.75
N LEU A 290 18.14 5.90 4.86
CA LEU A 290 19.08 5.33 5.82
C LEU A 290 19.70 4.01 5.37
N VAL A 291 18.87 3.08 4.87
CA VAL A 291 19.34 1.75 4.48
C VAL A 291 18.73 1.38 3.13
N ARG A 292 19.60 0.94 2.20
CA ARG A 292 19.16 0.48 0.88
C ARG A 292 18.34 -0.80 1.01
N THR A 293 17.18 -0.86 0.35
CA THR A 293 16.24 -1.99 0.41
C THR A 293 16.45 -3.04 -0.68
N SER A 294 17.15 -2.67 -1.76
CA SER A 294 17.45 -3.55 -2.89
C SER A 294 18.89 -3.41 -3.35
N PRO A 295 19.60 -4.50 -3.65
CA PRO A 295 20.94 -4.42 -4.22
C PRO A 295 20.95 -3.89 -5.68
N THR A 296 19.83 -4.07 -6.40
CA THR A 296 19.69 -3.70 -7.83
C THR A 296 19.09 -2.31 -8.04
N ASP A 297 18.35 -1.78 -7.04
CA ASP A 297 17.79 -0.43 -7.08
C ASP A 297 18.58 0.51 -6.16
N SER A 298 19.30 1.44 -6.75
CA SER A 298 20.12 2.42 -6.02
C SER A 298 19.31 3.59 -5.45
N THR A 299 18.01 3.67 -5.71
CA THR A 299 17.12 4.77 -5.30
C THR A 299 16.19 4.41 -4.16
N SER A 300 16.00 3.09 -3.88
CA SER A 300 15.08 2.59 -2.86
C SER A 300 15.77 2.36 -1.52
N PHE A 301 15.29 3.07 -0.50
CA PHE A 301 15.80 3.03 0.87
C PHE A 301 14.65 2.86 1.88
N TYR A 302 15.02 2.56 3.12
CA TYR A 302 14.13 2.59 4.27
C TYR A 302 14.66 3.58 5.31
N GLY A 303 13.75 4.42 5.84
CA GLY A 303 13.98 5.30 6.97
C GLY A 303 13.49 4.66 8.27
N PHE A 304 12.83 5.43 9.14
CA PHE A 304 12.18 4.88 10.33
C PHE A 304 10.67 4.71 10.10
N GLY A 305 10.25 3.49 9.80
CA GLY A 305 8.86 3.16 9.53
C GLY A 305 8.32 3.67 8.20
N VAL A 306 9.18 4.10 7.29
CA VAL A 306 8.83 4.61 5.96
C VAL A 306 9.81 4.13 4.90
N GLY A 307 9.30 3.83 3.72
CA GLY A 307 10.11 3.69 2.51
C GLY A 307 10.48 5.08 1.99
N VAL A 308 11.70 5.22 1.49
CA VAL A 308 12.25 6.44 0.92
C VAL A 308 12.79 6.14 -0.47
N GLN A 309 12.17 6.69 -1.50
CA GLN A 309 12.76 6.75 -2.83
C GLN A 309 13.50 8.08 -2.97
N SER A 310 14.83 8.02 -3.12
CA SER A 310 15.70 9.19 -3.02
C SER A 310 15.76 10.05 -4.28
N LYS A 311 15.30 9.53 -5.41
CA LYS A 311 15.29 10.22 -6.69
C LYS A 311 13.95 10.06 -7.41
N SER A 312 13.30 11.18 -7.69
CA SER A 312 12.30 11.35 -8.72
C SER A 312 12.46 12.76 -9.31
N ASP A 313 11.79 13.05 -10.40
CA ASP A 313 11.69 14.39 -10.99
C ASP A 313 11.05 15.42 -10.04
N LYS A 314 10.30 14.94 -9.05
CA LYS A 314 9.58 15.73 -8.03
C LYS A 314 10.23 15.67 -6.64
N GLY A 315 11.50 15.30 -6.55
CA GLY A 315 12.21 15.15 -5.29
C GLY A 315 12.06 13.75 -4.67
N LYS A 316 12.11 13.66 -3.33
CA LYS A 316 11.97 12.40 -2.62
C LYS A 316 10.50 11.93 -2.61
N ILE A 317 10.31 10.62 -2.61
CA ILE A 317 9.02 10.02 -2.34
C ILE A 317 9.12 9.28 -1.00
N ILE A 318 8.24 9.62 -0.07
CA ILE A 318 8.14 8.97 1.23
C ILE A 318 6.83 8.18 1.24
N SER A 319 6.88 6.87 1.50
CA SER A 319 5.68 6.04 1.44
C SER A 319 5.70 4.88 2.40
N HIS A 320 4.55 4.38 2.74
CA HIS A 320 4.39 3.04 3.28
C HIS A 320 3.07 2.43 2.81
N ALA A 321 3.12 1.15 2.46
CA ALA A 321 1.94 0.37 2.17
C ALA A 321 1.61 -0.57 3.34
N GLY A 322 0.35 -0.96 3.46
CA GLY A 322 -0.12 -1.93 4.42
C GLY A 322 -0.94 -3.03 3.76
N GLY A 323 -0.74 -4.26 4.20
CA GLY A 323 -1.51 -5.42 3.77
C GLY A 323 -1.84 -6.31 4.96
N TRP A 324 -3.12 -6.61 5.11
CA TRP A 324 -3.68 -7.58 6.04
C TRP A 324 -4.86 -8.27 5.35
N PRO A 325 -5.24 -9.50 5.69
CA PRO A 325 -6.41 -10.11 5.06
C PRO A 325 -7.64 -9.19 5.12
N GLY A 326 -8.16 -8.81 3.96
CA GLY A 326 -9.25 -7.86 3.82
C GLY A 326 -8.88 -6.38 3.83
N TYR A 327 -7.60 -6.02 3.99
CA TYR A 327 -7.18 -4.61 3.97
C TYR A 327 -5.96 -4.39 3.08
N ARG A 328 -6.01 -3.32 2.28
CA ARG A 328 -4.87 -2.75 1.55
C ARG A 328 -4.86 -1.26 1.79
N THR A 329 -3.74 -0.76 2.28
CA THR A 329 -3.60 0.67 2.65
C THR A 329 -2.32 1.25 2.09
N MET A 330 -2.33 2.53 1.80
CA MET A 330 -1.15 3.22 1.30
C MET A 330 -1.20 4.70 1.66
N ILE A 331 -0.06 5.23 2.08
CA ILE A 331 0.20 6.66 2.15
C ILE A 331 1.47 6.96 1.37
N VAL A 332 1.39 7.92 0.46
CA VAL A 332 2.52 8.38 -0.36
C VAL A 332 2.56 9.89 -0.32
N ARG A 333 3.75 10.45 -0.19
CA ARG A 333 3.97 11.89 -0.13
C ARG A 333 5.20 12.29 -0.92
N TRP A 334 5.14 13.46 -1.53
CA TRP A 334 6.23 14.17 -2.19
C TRP A 334 6.46 15.47 -1.40
N PRO A 335 7.38 15.45 -0.42
CA PRO A 335 7.53 16.57 0.52
C PRO A 335 7.88 17.89 -0.17
N GLU A 336 8.68 17.86 -1.24
CA GLU A 336 9.19 19.03 -1.93
C GLU A 336 8.10 19.82 -2.70
N ILE A 337 7.03 19.14 -3.11
CA ILE A 337 5.87 19.75 -3.81
C ILE A 337 4.59 19.72 -2.95
N GLU A 338 4.69 19.25 -1.71
CA GLU A 338 3.57 19.09 -0.76
C GLU A 338 2.37 18.32 -1.33
N ARG A 339 2.65 17.31 -2.16
CA ARG A 339 1.64 16.37 -2.68
C ARG A 339 1.50 15.16 -1.76
N THR A 340 0.27 14.70 -1.55
CA THR A 340 -0.02 13.51 -0.73
C THR A 340 -1.16 12.71 -1.36
N VAL A 341 -0.98 11.38 -1.42
CA VAL A 341 -2.03 10.42 -1.81
C VAL A 341 -2.20 9.42 -0.68
N ILE A 342 -3.43 9.26 -0.21
CA ILE A 342 -3.81 8.27 0.80
C ILE A 342 -4.93 7.42 0.23
N ILE A 343 -4.76 6.09 0.26
CA ILE A 343 -5.77 5.13 -0.19
C ILE A 343 -5.94 4.06 0.89
N LEU A 344 -7.17 3.87 1.33
CA LEU A 344 -7.55 2.83 2.30
C LEU A 344 -8.63 1.95 1.68
N SER A 345 -8.36 0.68 1.51
CA SER A 345 -9.30 -0.30 0.98
C SER A 345 -9.56 -1.40 2.02
N ASN A 346 -10.81 -1.78 2.19
CA ASN A 346 -11.24 -2.92 2.99
C ASN A 346 -11.62 -4.14 2.13
N ALA A 347 -11.01 -4.21 0.96
CA ALA A 347 -10.99 -5.35 0.06
C ALA A 347 -9.61 -5.48 -0.58
N GLU A 348 -9.33 -6.61 -1.22
CA GLU A 348 -8.07 -6.77 -1.94
C GLU A 348 -8.05 -5.87 -3.18
N SER A 349 -7.11 -4.91 -3.20
CA SER A 349 -6.93 -3.94 -4.28
C SER A 349 -5.46 -3.77 -4.60
N ASN A 350 -5.13 -3.58 -5.88
CA ASN A 350 -3.75 -3.36 -6.32
C ASN A 350 -3.38 -1.87 -6.23
N LEU A 351 -3.13 -1.39 -5.01
CA LEU A 351 -2.89 0.02 -4.74
C LEU A 351 -1.72 0.65 -5.52
N PRO A 352 -0.60 -0.05 -5.84
CA PRO A 352 0.45 0.52 -6.69
C PRO A 352 -0.04 0.99 -8.06
N PHE A 353 -0.96 0.28 -8.70
CA PHE A 353 -1.52 0.71 -10.00
C PHE A 353 -2.50 1.87 -9.83
N PHE A 354 -3.33 1.88 -8.77
CA PHE A 354 -4.17 3.04 -8.45
C PHE A 354 -3.32 4.29 -8.21
N ARG A 355 -2.23 4.14 -7.45
CA ARG A 355 -1.26 5.21 -7.23
C ARG A 355 -0.72 5.74 -8.56
N ALA A 356 -0.23 4.87 -9.43
CA ALA A 356 0.34 5.25 -10.72
C ALA A 356 -0.68 6.02 -11.58
N ALA A 357 -1.93 5.55 -11.64
CA ALA A 357 -2.98 6.24 -12.38
C ALA A 357 -3.32 7.63 -11.78
N VAL A 358 -3.38 7.74 -10.45
CA VAL A 358 -3.56 9.02 -9.77
C VAL A 358 -2.40 9.97 -10.06
N GLU A 359 -1.15 9.48 -10.04
CA GLU A 359 0.04 10.27 -10.37
C GLU A 359 -0.02 10.76 -11.82
N SER A 360 -0.38 9.91 -12.78
CA SER A 360 -0.53 10.32 -14.19
C SER A 360 -1.59 11.41 -14.37
N ILE A 361 -2.74 11.32 -13.67
CA ILE A 361 -3.74 12.38 -13.69
C ILE A 361 -3.17 13.70 -13.15
N LEU A 362 -2.45 13.65 -12.02
CA LEU A 362 -1.85 14.82 -11.37
C LEU A 362 -0.67 15.43 -12.16
N ASP A 363 -0.12 14.66 -13.09
CA ASP A 363 1.01 15.03 -13.94
C ASP A 363 0.59 15.39 -15.37
N ASP A 364 -0.72 15.53 -15.61
CA ASP A 364 -1.33 15.82 -16.91
C ASP A 364 -1.00 14.78 -18.01
N GLU A 365 -0.58 13.58 -17.61
CA GLU A 365 -0.34 12.47 -18.53
C GLU A 365 -1.65 11.88 -19.04
N ASP A 366 -1.58 11.19 -20.18
CA ASP A 366 -2.72 10.50 -20.76
C ASP A 366 -3.01 9.20 -19.99
N ILE A 367 -4.28 9.04 -19.62
CA ILE A 367 -4.78 7.85 -18.93
C ILE A 367 -6.08 7.37 -19.60
N VAL A 368 -6.24 6.06 -19.71
CA VAL A 368 -7.49 5.46 -20.16
C VAL A 368 -8.47 5.42 -18.99
N MET A 369 -9.59 6.16 -19.11
CA MET A 369 -10.63 6.15 -18.08
C MET A 369 -11.32 4.77 -18.02
N PRO A 370 -11.69 4.29 -16.82
CA PRO A 370 -12.41 3.02 -16.67
C PRO A 370 -13.78 3.07 -17.38
N TYR A 371 -14.12 1.99 -18.08
CA TYR A 371 -15.39 1.82 -18.75
C TYR A 371 -15.85 0.37 -18.72
N GLU A 372 -17.12 0.12 -19.06
CA GLU A 372 -17.68 -1.22 -19.10
C GLU A 372 -17.20 -1.97 -20.34
N HIS A 373 -16.46 -3.06 -20.15
CA HIS A 373 -16.05 -3.95 -21.24
C HIS A 373 -17.23 -4.78 -21.76
N LYS A 374 -17.34 -4.87 -23.09
CA LYS A 374 -18.39 -5.66 -23.74
C LYS A 374 -17.78 -6.60 -24.79
N GLU A 375 -18.01 -7.88 -24.58
CA GLU A 375 -17.57 -8.92 -25.52
C GLU A 375 -18.31 -8.78 -26.86
N VAL A 376 -17.56 -8.80 -27.96
CA VAL A 376 -18.09 -8.78 -29.32
C VAL A 376 -17.70 -10.06 -30.07
N LYS A 377 -18.46 -10.41 -31.10
CA LYS A 377 -18.10 -11.51 -32.00
C LYS A 377 -17.06 -11.03 -33.00
N ILE A 378 -16.02 -11.80 -33.19
CA ILE A 378 -14.95 -11.55 -34.17
C ILE A 378 -14.70 -12.80 -35.01
N ASP A 379 -14.02 -12.64 -36.16
CA ASP A 379 -13.47 -13.79 -36.87
C ASP A 379 -12.31 -14.39 -36.07
N THR A 380 -12.50 -15.62 -35.59
CA THR A 380 -11.50 -16.31 -34.79
C THR A 380 -10.26 -16.79 -35.57
N ALA A 381 -10.30 -16.70 -36.90
CA ALA A 381 -9.13 -17.00 -37.73
C ALA A 381 -7.97 -16.04 -37.44
N ILE A 382 -8.26 -14.76 -37.17
CA ILE A 382 -7.23 -13.74 -36.86
C ILE A 382 -6.43 -14.03 -35.60
N LEU A 383 -6.98 -14.80 -34.63
CA LEU A 383 -6.35 -15.04 -33.34
C LEU A 383 -4.98 -15.71 -33.42
N VAL A 384 -4.69 -16.41 -34.52
CA VAL A 384 -3.36 -17.01 -34.74
C VAL A 384 -2.26 -15.96 -34.83
N ASN A 385 -2.58 -14.73 -35.25
CA ASN A 385 -1.62 -13.64 -35.37
C ASN A 385 -1.21 -13.05 -33.98
N TYR A 386 -2.00 -13.33 -32.94
CA TYR A 386 -1.82 -12.77 -31.58
C TYR A 386 -1.11 -13.72 -30.63
N VAL A 387 -0.84 -14.95 -31.08
CA VAL A 387 -0.12 -15.97 -30.29
C VAL A 387 1.37 -15.63 -30.20
N GLY A 388 1.96 -15.90 -29.05
CA GLY A 388 3.40 -15.74 -28.81
C GLY A 388 3.73 -15.27 -27.42
N LYS A 389 5.02 -15.03 -27.20
CA LYS A 389 5.55 -14.52 -25.94
C LYS A 389 6.00 -13.07 -26.09
N PHE A 390 5.65 -12.27 -25.12
CA PHE A 390 5.89 -10.83 -25.09
C PHE A 390 6.46 -10.44 -23.74
N PHE A 391 7.29 -9.40 -23.70
CA PHE A 391 7.92 -8.87 -22.49
C PHE A 391 7.62 -7.39 -22.29
N GLY A 392 7.14 -7.05 -21.08
CA GLY A 392 6.93 -5.67 -20.62
C GLY A 392 7.17 -5.59 -19.12
N GLY A 393 8.43 -5.86 -18.68
CA GLY A 393 8.77 -6.03 -17.26
C GLY A 393 8.52 -7.45 -16.75
N VAL A 394 7.45 -8.10 -17.25
CA VAL A 394 7.15 -9.52 -17.04
C VAL A 394 6.86 -10.19 -18.37
N THR A 395 7.14 -11.49 -18.49
CA THR A 395 6.80 -12.27 -19.67
C THR A 395 5.30 -12.58 -19.69
N MET A 396 4.65 -12.28 -20.81
CA MET A 396 3.26 -12.62 -21.08
C MET A 396 3.19 -13.56 -22.28
N GLU A 397 2.55 -14.69 -22.12
CA GLU A 397 2.33 -15.65 -23.20
C GLU A 397 0.85 -15.69 -23.57
N PHE A 398 0.56 -15.51 -24.84
CA PHE A 398 -0.78 -15.63 -25.39
C PHE A 398 -0.90 -16.90 -26.23
N ILE A 399 -1.92 -17.69 -25.97
CA ILE A 399 -2.19 -18.95 -26.66
C ILE A 399 -3.62 -18.94 -27.23
N LYS A 400 -3.82 -19.64 -28.35
CA LYS A 400 -5.14 -19.92 -28.90
C LYS A 400 -5.58 -21.32 -28.53
N LYS A 401 -6.78 -21.44 -27.93
CA LYS A 401 -7.39 -22.71 -27.56
C LYS A 401 -8.90 -22.63 -27.80
N ASP A 402 -9.49 -23.64 -28.41
CA ASP A 402 -10.94 -23.76 -28.65
C ASP A 402 -11.57 -22.51 -29.30
N GLY A 403 -10.85 -21.89 -30.26
CA GLY A 403 -11.31 -20.69 -30.96
C GLY A 403 -11.26 -19.40 -30.14
N ARG A 404 -10.59 -19.39 -28.98
CA ARG A 404 -10.45 -18.26 -28.07
C ARG A 404 -8.99 -17.94 -27.78
N LEU A 405 -8.70 -16.72 -27.35
CA LEU A 405 -7.38 -16.27 -26.94
C LEU A 405 -7.27 -16.33 -25.41
N TYR A 406 -6.13 -16.78 -24.91
CA TYR A 406 -5.87 -16.88 -23.46
C TYR A 406 -4.53 -16.27 -23.12
N ARG A 407 -4.45 -15.68 -21.93
CA ARG A 407 -3.20 -15.40 -21.22
C ARG A 407 -2.77 -16.68 -20.49
N HIS A 408 -1.68 -17.29 -20.97
CA HIS A 408 -1.10 -18.49 -20.37
C HIS A 408 -0.01 -18.15 -19.35
N ARG A 409 0.06 -18.91 -18.27
CA ARG A 409 1.14 -18.87 -17.27
C ARG A 409 1.28 -20.23 -16.61
N ASN A 410 2.49 -20.79 -16.64
CA ASN A 410 2.76 -22.11 -16.06
C ASN A 410 2.31 -22.21 -14.59
N GLY A 411 1.61 -23.30 -14.26
CA GLY A 411 1.22 -23.63 -12.89
C GLY A 411 -0.03 -22.91 -12.36
N ILE A 412 -0.69 -22.09 -13.17
CA ILE A 412 -1.96 -21.46 -12.81
C ILE A 412 -2.94 -21.51 -13.99
N PRO A 413 -4.26 -21.46 -13.73
CA PRO A 413 -5.27 -21.48 -14.78
C PRO A 413 -5.09 -20.37 -15.81
N ASP A 414 -5.34 -20.70 -17.09
CA ASP A 414 -5.37 -19.74 -18.18
C ASP A 414 -6.50 -18.73 -17.97
N ILE A 415 -6.24 -17.47 -18.30
CA ILE A 415 -7.26 -16.42 -18.25
C ILE A 415 -7.72 -16.12 -19.68
N GLU A 416 -9.00 -16.25 -19.94
CA GLU A 416 -9.58 -15.91 -21.23
C GLU A 416 -9.42 -14.42 -21.51
N LEU A 417 -9.03 -14.09 -22.75
CA LEU A 417 -9.00 -12.75 -23.30
C LEU A 417 -10.21 -12.58 -24.22
N LYS A 418 -11.20 -11.86 -23.73
CA LYS A 418 -12.47 -11.65 -24.45
C LYS A 418 -12.34 -10.49 -25.43
N PRO A 419 -12.75 -10.64 -26.68
CA PRO A 419 -12.62 -9.59 -27.68
C PRO A 419 -13.59 -8.43 -27.42
N GLU A 420 -13.09 -7.21 -27.45
CA GLU A 420 -13.85 -5.95 -27.46
C GLU A 420 -13.86 -5.33 -28.87
N SER A 421 -12.85 -5.67 -29.65
CA SER A 421 -12.76 -5.41 -31.10
C SER A 421 -11.90 -6.50 -31.74
N PRO A 422 -11.72 -6.52 -33.05
CA PRO A 422 -10.78 -7.45 -33.68
C PRO A 422 -9.37 -7.41 -33.15
N THR A 423 -8.91 -6.26 -32.61
CA THR A 423 -7.53 -6.05 -32.14
C THR A 423 -7.42 -5.76 -30.65
N LYS A 424 -8.54 -5.61 -29.93
CA LYS A 424 -8.55 -5.26 -28.51
C LYS A 424 -9.30 -6.31 -27.71
N PHE A 425 -8.69 -6.73 -26.59
CA PHE A 425 -9.19 -7.81 -25.73
C PHE A 425 -9.11 -7.39 -24.27
N PHE A 426 -10.09 -7.74 -23.46
CA PHE A 426 -10.09 -7.58 -22.02
C PHE A 426 -10.00 -8.92 -21.29
N TYR A 427 -9.45 -8.90 -20.09
CA TYR A 427 -9.32 -10.09 -19.26
C TYR A 427 -10.69 -10.55 -18.74
N GLY A 428 -11.01 -11.82 -18.92
CA GLY A 428 -12.27 -12.42 -18.49
C GLY A 428 -12.40 -12.64 -16.98
N ASP A 429 -11.47 -12.15 -16.18
CA ASP A 429 -11.41 -12.29 -14.72
C ASP A 429 -12.02 -11.09 -13.95
N GLY A 430 -12.66 -10.16 -14.65
CA GLY A 430 -13.31 -9.00 -14.05
C GLY A 430 -12.37 -7.86 -13.66
N THR A 431 -11.11 -7.92 -14.06
CA THR A 431 -10.13 -6.83 -13.86
C THR A 431 -10.16 -5.83 -15.02
N ASP A 432 -9.60 -4.62 -14.78
CA ASP A 432 -9.42 -3.56 -15.79
C ASP A 432 -8.24 -3.83 -16.76
N ARG A 433 -7.83 -5.09 -16.90
CA ARG A 433 -6.68 -5.43 -17.74
C ARG A 433 -7.12 -5.67 -19.18
N GLN A 434 -6.35 -5.11 -20.13
CA GLN A 434 -6.61 -5.23 -21.55
C GLN A 434 -5.33 -5.49 -22.33
N ILE A 435 -5.46 -6.09 -23.50
CA ILE A 435 -4.41 -6.23 -24.52
C ILE A 435 -4.92 -5.60 -25.80
N GLU A 436 -4.11 -4.76 -26.42
CA GLU A 436 -4.41 -4.15 -27.70
C GLU A 436 -3.27 -4.45 -28.69
N PHE A 437 -3.62 -4.98 -29.87
CA PHE A 437 -2.69 -5.30 -30.94
C PHE A 437 -2.78 -4.23 -32.04
N GLU A 438 -1.68 -3.60 -32.37
CA GLU A 438 -1.57 -2.81 -33.57
C GLU A 438 -1.18 -3.73 -34.74
N ILE A 439 -1.90 -3.64 -35.85
CA ILE A 439 -1.67 -4.46 -37.04
C ILE A 439 -1.40 -3.57 -38.27
N ASP A 440 -0.54 -4.01 -39.17
CA ASP A 440 -0.33 -3.35 -40.44
C ASP A 440 -1.40 -3.75 -41.50
N GLY A 441 -1.29 -3.19 -42.70
CA GLY A 441 -2.23 -3.47 -43.79
C GLY A 441 -2.23 -4.93 -44.29
N SER A 442 -1.25 -5.75 -43.89
CA SER A 442 -1.20 -7.19 -44.15
C SER A 442 -1.81 -8.04 -43.04
N GLY A 443 -2.24 -7.44 -41.94
CA GLY A 443 -2.74 -8.13 -40.74
C GLY A 443 -1.65 -8.61 -39.77
N LYS A 444 -0.37 -8.23 -39.99
CA LYS A 444 0.74 -8.58 -39.12
C LYS A 444 0.78 -7.65 -37.90
N VAL A 445 0.96 -8.24 -36.74
CA VAL A 445 1.13 -7.48 -35.46
C VAL A 445 2.44 -6.68 -35.48
N THR A 446 2.35 -5.38 -35.30
CA THR A 446 3.47 -4.44 -35.26
C THR A 446 3.81 -4.02 -33.86
N LYS A 447 2.79 -3.86 -32.98
CA LYS A 447 2.94 -3.54 -31.56
C LYS A 447 1.88 -4.24 -30.73
N VAL A 448 2.20 -4.46 -29.49
CA VAL A 448 1.25 -4.98 -28.48
C VAL A 448 1.29 -4.09 -27.25
N TRP A 449 0.12 -3.69 -26.82
CA TRP A 449 -0.05 -2.84 -25.65
C TRP A 449 -0.75 -3.61 -24.52
N PHE A 450 -0.21 -3.50 -23.34
CA PHE A 450 -0.86 -3.91 -22.11
C PHE A 450 -1.44 -2.68 -21.41
N LEU A 451 -2.73 -2.72 -21.12
CA LEU A 451 -3.42 -1.69 -20.36
C LEU A 451 -3.80 -2.29 -19.00
N ASN A 452 -3.55 -1.55 -17.95
CA ASN A 452 -3.90 -1.96 -16.59
C ASN A 452 -4.18 -0.72 -15.73
N MET A 453 -5.41 -0.61 -15.22
CA MET A 453 -5.87 0.52 -14.41
C MET A 453 -5.58 1.88 -15.08
N GLY A 454 -5.86 1.95 -16.38
CA GLY A 454 -5.67 3.17 -17.17
C GLY A 454 -4.25 3.39 -17.69
N GLN A 455 -3.25 2.70 -17.19
CA GLN A 455 -1.85 2.78 -17.66
C GLN A 455 -1.63 1.93 -18.90
N LYS A 456 -0.96 2.47 -19.92
CA LYS A 456 -0.64 1.78 -21.17
C LYS A 456 0.87 1.56 -21.30
N GLY A 457 1.29 0.31 -21.41
CA GLY A 457 2.70 -0.09 -21.59
C GLY A 457 2.89 -0.98 -22.82
N GLU A 458 4.00 -0.79 -23.55
CA GLU A 458 4.32 -1.61 -24.72
C GLU A 458 4.88 -2.97 -24.29
N LEU A 459 4.40 -4.03 -24.93
CA LEU A 459 4.94 -5.39 -24.84
C LEU A 459 5.78 -5.70 -26.07
N LYS A 460 7.05 -6.03 -25.89
CA LYS A 460 7.95 -6.44 -26.99
C LYS A 460 7.86 -7.93 -27.21
N LYS A 461 7.66 -8.36 -28.47
CA LYS A 461 7.65 -9.78 -28.83
C LYS A 461 9.04 -10.38 -28.59
N ILE A 462 9.09 -11.54 -27.95
CA ILE A 462 10.34 -12.27 -27.66
C ILE A 462 10.36 -13.67 -28.28
N GLU A 463 9.20 -14.27 -28.55
CA GLU A 463 9.01 -15.55 -29.27
C GLU A 463 7.70 -15.53 -30.06
#